data_7201071f24a52704e118ec83dd91b88a
#
_entry.id   7201071f24a52704e118ec83dd91b88a
#
_cell.length_a   1.000
_cell.length_b   1.000
_cell.length_c   1.000
_cell.angle_alpha   90.00
_cell.angle_beta   90.00
_cell.angle_gamma   90.00
#
_symmetry.space_group_name_H-M   'P 1'
#
loop_
_entity.id
_entity.type
_entity.pdbx_description
1 polymer ?
#
loop_
_entity_poly.entity_id
_entity_poly.type
_entity_poly.pdbx_seq_one_letter_code
_entity_poly.pdbx_strand_id
1 'polypeptide(L)'
;MKSFGTLVIASALIACAVALITDEQREAARQLAGKCMQQTGASEEEVNRLRSGDTENTDRDTRCFVQCFFHGAGFVDADGNVQKEELTEKLASEYGQEKAEEMVARCGDNAGPDACERSFRLLECYLENRATLMF
;
A
#
# COMPACT_ATOMS: atom_id res chain seq x y z
N MET A 1 35.98 13.71 -22.44
CA MET A 1 36.17 12.38 -21.87
C MET A 1 35.84 12.28 -20.39
N LYS A 2 36.26 13.24 -19.56
CA LYS A 2 35.94 13.23 -18.14
C LYS A 2 34.43 13.36 -17.86
N SER A 3 33.67 14.05 -18.70
CA SER A 3 32.20 14.21 -18.55
C SER A 3 31.43 12.93 -18.83
N PHE A 4 31.93 12.03 -19.68
CA PHE A 4 31.30 10.77 -20.00
C PHE A 4 31.34 9.79 -18.83
N GLY A 5 32.48 9.69 -18.14
CA GLY A 5 32.61 8.84 -16.95
C GLY A 5 31.76 9.31 -15.82
N THR A 6 31.64 10.61 -15.62
CA THR A 6 30.80 11.21 -14.55
C THR A 6 29.33 10.94 -14.79
N LEU A 7 28.84 11.02 -16.03
CA LEU A 7 27.44 10.75 -16.37
C LEU A 7 27.06 9.27 -16.12
N VAL A 8 27.92 8.34 -16.48
CA VAL A 8 27.69 6.90 -16.26
C VAL A 8 27.65 6.58 -14.78
N ILE A 9 28.56 7.15 -14.00
CA ILE A 9 28.60 6.96 -12.53
C ILE A 9 27.31 7.52 -11.89
N ALA A 10 26.87 8.71 -12.30
CA ALA A 10 25.66 9.32 -11.79
C ALA A 10 24.42 8.46 -12.06
N SER A 11 24.31 7.90 -13.27
CA SER A 11 23.21 7.00 -13.63
C SER A 11 23.21 5.72 -12.79
N ALA A 12 24.37 5.13 -12.55
CA ALA A 12 24.51 3.93 -11.71
C ALA A 12 24.14 4.22 -10.26
N LEU A 13 24.53 5.38 -9.72
CA LEU A 13 24.18 5.80 -8.35
C LEU A 13 22.68 6.01 -8.19
N ILE A 14 22.03 6.62 -9.17
CA ILE A 14 20.58 6.83 -9.16
C ILE A 14 19.85 5.48 -9.16
N ALA A 15 20.25 4.53 -9.99
CA ALA A 15 19.68 3.20 -10.06
C ALA A 15 19.84 2.45 -8.72
N CYS A 16 21.02 2.53 -8.10
CA CYS A 16 21.28 1.93 -6.77
C CYS A 16 20.41 2.56 -5.67
N ALA A 17 20.25 3.90 -5.70
CA ALA A 17 19.43 4.61 -4.72
C ALA A 17 17.96 4.19 -4.80
N VAL A 18 17.40 4.04 -6.02
CA VAL A 18 16.02 3.58 -6.22
C VAL A 18 15.84 2.14 -5.71
N ALA A 19 16.77 1.25 -5.98
CA ALA A 19 16.73 -0.13 -5.50
C ALA A 19 16.80 -0.20 -3.97
N LEU A 20 17.67 0.62 -3.33
CA LEU A 20 17.79 0.70 -1.87
C LEU A 20 16.51 1.21 -1.21
N ILE A 21 15.88 2.26 -1.77
CA ILE A 21 14.61 2.81 -1.27
C ILE A 21 13.52 1.73 -1.33
N THR A 22 13.45 0.95 -2.41
CA THR A 22 12.49 -0.14 -2.58
C THR A 22 12.68 -1.22 -1.51
N ASP A 23 13.93 -1.61 -1.23
CA ASP A 23 14.25 -2.61 -0.22
C ASP A 23 13.94 -2.11 1.19
N GLU A 24 14.24 -0.85 1.50
CA GLU A 24 13.91 -0.23 2.77
C GLU A 24 12.39 -0.17 2.98
N GLN A 25 11.63 0.17 1.93
CA GLN A 25 10.18 0.20 1.99
C GLN A 25 9.59 -1.18 2.23
N ARG A 26 10.14 -2.23 1.62
CA ARG A 26 9.71 -3.61 1.84
C ARG A 26 9.97 -4.04 3.28
N GLU A 27 11.13 -3.72 3.81
CA GLU A 27 11.49 -4.06 5.19
C GLU A 27 10.58 -3.35 6.18
N ALA A 28 10.33 -2.05 5.96
CA ALA A 28 9.40 -1.28 6.78
C ALA A 28 7.99 -1.88 6.73
N ALA A 29 7.54 -2.32 5.56
CA ALA A 29 6.24 -2.96 5.40
C ALA A 29 6.18 -4.30 6.14
N ARG A 30 7.25 -5.10 6.12
CA ARG A 30 7.33 -6.37 6.86
C ARG A 30 7.24 -6.15 8.36
N GLN A 31 7.97 -5.15 8.88
CA GLN A 31 7.94 -4.81 10.30
C GLN A 31 6.57 -4.32 10.72
N LEU A 32 5.95 -3.48 9.92
CA LEU A 32 4.60 -3.00 10.17
C LEU A 32 3.58 -4.15 10.15
N ALA A 33 3.68 -5.06 9.18
CA ALA A 33 2.81 -6.22 9.10
C ALA A 33 2.94 -7.10 10.34
N GLY A 34 4.18 -7.38 10.78
CA GLY A 34 4.43 -8.15 11.99
C GLY A 34 3.81 -7.54 13.24
N LYS A 35 3.98 -6.22 13.41
CA LYS A 35 3.39 -5.46 14.50
C LYS A 35 1.85 -5.53 14.45
N CYS A 36 1.27 -5.34 13.28
CA CYS A 36 -0.18 -5.36 13.11
C CYS A 36 -0.77 -6.76 13.34
N MET A 37 -0.06 -7.83 12.96
CA MET A 37 -0.50 -9.19 13.29
C MET A 37 -0.53 -9.41 14.80
N GLN A 38 0.48 -8.93 15.54
CA GLN A 38 0.51 -9.03 17.00
C GLN A 38 -0.62 -8.24 17.65
N GLN A 39 -0.92 -7.05 17.16
CA GLN A 39 -1.94 -6.18 17.73
C GLN A 39 -3.36 -6.67 17.47
N THR A 40 -3.61 -7.31 16.34
CA THR A 40 -4.95 -7.69 15.90
C THR A 40 -5.27 -9.17 16.11
N GLY A 41 -4.27 -10.01 16.25
CA GLY A 41 -4.43 -11.46 16.29
C GLY A 41 -4.61 -12.11 14.92
N ALA A 42 -4.45 -11.36 13.83
CA ALA A 42 -4.53 -11.91 12.48
C ALA A 42 -3.46 -12.99 12.28
N SER A 43 -3.82 -14.11 11.65
CA SER A 43 -2.88 -15.18 11.36
C SER A 43 -2.07 -14.89 10.12
N GLU A 44 -0.85 -15.44 10.07
CA GLU A 44 0.01 -15.33 8.90
C GLU A 44 -0.64 -15.93 7.66
N GLU A 45 -1.36 -17.04 7.82
CA GLU A 45 -2.10 -17.70 6.74
C GLU A 45 -3.14 -16.74 6.11
N GLU A 46 -3.95 -16.10 6.94
CA GLU A 46 -4.97 -15.16 6.47
C GLU A 46 -4.34 -13.93 5.80
N VAL A 47 -3.27 -13.40 6.37
CA VAL A 47 -2.54 -12.27 5.78
C VAL A 47 -1.95 -12.65 4.41
N ASN A 48 -1.42 -13.86 4.28
CA ASN A 48 -0.90 -14.35 3.01
C ASN A 48 -2.01 -14.52 1.96
N ARG A 49 -3.19 -14.94 2.37
CA ARG A 49 -4.35 -14.98 1.48
C ARG A 49 -4.68 -13.59 0.92
N LEU A 50 -4.67 -12.57 1.77
CA LEU A 50 -4.87 -11.19 1.31
C LEU A 50 -3.80 -10.76 0.30
N ARG A 51 -2.55 -11.12 0.55
CA ARG A 51 -1.44 -10.82 -0.37
C ARG A 51 -1.64 -11.45 -1.75
N SER A 52 -2.28 -12.61 -1.80
CA SER A 52 -2.61 -13.26 -3.07
C SER A 52 -3.87 -12.69 -3.74
N GLY A 53 -4.52 -11.74 -3.09
CA GLY A 53 -5.74 -11.10 -3.61
C GLY A 53 -7.02 -11.79 -3.21
N ASP A 54 -6.96 -12.80 -2.34
CA ASP A 54 -8.13 -13.51 -1.84
C ASP A 54 -8.72 -12.77 -0.63
N THR A 55 -9.86 -12.15 -0.81
CA THR A 55 -10.59 -11.42 0.23
C THR A 55 -11.85 -12.14 0.70
N GLU A 56 -12.12 -13.33 0.16
CA GLU A 56 -13.31 -14.10 0.51
C GLU A 56 -13.20 -14.65 1.94
N ASN A 57 -14.29 -14.56 2.68
CA ASN A 57 -14.39 -15.12 4.04
C ASN A 57 -13.30 -14.62 4.99
N THR A 58 -12.87 -13.37 4.84
CA THR A 58 -11.86 -12.77 5.69
C THR A 58 -12.46 -12.52 7.09
N ASP A 59 -11.77 -13.02 8.13
CA ASP A 59 -12.21 -12.86 9.51
C ASP A 59 -12.04 -11.41 10.01
N ARG A 60 -12.64 -11.13 11.16
CA ARG A 60 -12.61 -9.78 11.76
C ARG A 60 -11.19 -9.33 12.11
N ASP A 61 -10.39 -10.21 12.69
CA ASP A 61 -9.03 -9.88 13.08
C ASP A 61 -8.19 -9.47 11.87
N THR A 62 -8.38 -10.16 10.76
CA THR A 62 -7.66 -9.87 9.52
C THR A 62 -8.14 -8.58 8.88
N ARG A 63 -9.43 -8.25 8.97
CA ARG A 63 -9.93 -6.93 8.54
C ARG A 63 -9.34 -5.80 9.37
N CYS A 64 -9.21 -6.01 10.67
CA CYS A 64 -8.54 -5.05 11.56
C CYS A 64 -7.03 -4.98 11.32
N PHE A 65 -6.41 -6.07 10.88
CA PHE A 65 -5.04 -6.04 10.40
C PHE A 65 -4.88 -5.05 9.24
N VAL A 66 -5.81 -5.08 8.27
CA VAL A 66 -5.80 -4.13 7.14
C VAL A 66 -5.87 -2.69 7.64
N GLN A 67 -6.75 -2.42 8.62
CA GLN A 67 -6.84 -1.09 9.24
C GLN A 67 -5.53 -0.68 9.88
N CYS A 68 -4.94 -1.55 10.68
CA CYS A 68 -3.66 -1.30 11.35
C CYS A 68 -2.55 -0.98 10.32
N PHE A 69 -2.46 -1.80 9.29
CA PHE A 69 -1.44 -1.66 8.25
C PHE A 69 -1.64 -0.38 7.44
N PHE A 70 -2.85 -0.11 6.98
CA PHE A 70 -3.15 1.09 6.18
C PHE A 70 -2.99 2.37 6.99
N HIS A 71 -3.34 2.35 8.27
CA HIS A 71 -3.11 3.49 9.16
C HIS A 71 -1.61 3.73 9.38
N GLY A 72 -0.86 2.67 9.65
CA GLY A 72 0.61 2.78 9.81
C GLY A 72 1.32 3.23 8.55
N ALA A 73 0.79 2.89 7.37
CA ALA A 73 1.32 3.32 6.08
C ALA A 73 0.86 4.73 5.66
N GLY A 74 -0.07 5.34 6.41
CA GLY A 74 -0.59 6.68 6.12
C GLY A 74 -1.66 6.74 5.05
N PHE A 75 -2.28 5.60 4.70
CA PHE A 75 -3.34 5.54 3.69
C PHE A 75 -4.71 5.92 4.25
N VAL A 76 -4.94 5.62 5.52
CA VAL A 76 -6.18 5.93 6.23
C VAL A 76 -5.87 6.57 7.58
N ASP A 77 -6.85 7.27 8.14
CA ASP A 77 -6.76 7.79 9.49
C ASP A 77 -7.18 6.74 10.54
N ALA A 78 -7.21 7.11 11.81
CA ALA A 78 -7.58 6.20 12.89
C ALA A 78 -9.02 5.68 12.77
N ASP A 79 -9.90 6.41 12.10
CA ASP A 79 -11.29 6.03 11.85
C ASP A 79 -11.48 5.22 10.56
N GLY A 80 -10.40 4.95 9.84
CA GLY A 80 -10.44 4.20 8.58
C GLY A 80 -10.81 5.03 7.36
N ASN A 81 -10.87 6.36 7.49
CA ASN A 81 -11.16 7.24 6.37
C ASN A 81 -9.90 7.42 5.51
N VAL A 82 -10.07 7.41 4.20
CA VAL A 82 -8.95 7.52 3.26
C VAL A 82 -8.28 8.89 3.37
N GLN A 83 -6.96 8.89 3.53
CA GLN A 83 -6.10 10.07 3.44
C GLN A 83 -5.80 10.29 1.95
N LYS A 84 -6.69 11.00 1.26
CA LYS A 84 -6.68 11.07 -0.22
C LYS A 84 -5.39 11.64 -0.79
N GLU A 85 -4.84 12.68 -0.18
CA GLU A 85 -3.60 13.30 -0.65
C GLU A 85 -2.41 12.36 -0.51
N GLU A 86 -2.24 11.76 0.66
CA GLU A 86 -1.15 10.83 0.95
C GLU A 86 -1.23 9.56 0.10
N LEU A 87 -2.42 9.02 -0.07
CA LEU A 87 -2.65 7.84 -0.89
C LEU A 87 -2.36 8.14 -2.37
N THR A 88 -2.83 9.28 -2.87
CA THR A 88 -2.56 9.72 -4.24
C THR A 88 -1.07 9.85 -4.49
N GLU A 89 -0.35 10.48 -3.57
CA GLU A 89 1.09 10.67 -3.68
C GLU A 89 1.84 9.35 -3.75
N LYS A 90 1.48 8.40 -2.90
CA LYS A 90 2.11 7.07 -2.88
C LYS A 90 1.79 6.26 -4.14
N LEU A 91 0.55 6.27 -4.58
CA LEU A 91 0.16 5.59 -5.81
C LEU A 91 0.80 6.26 -7.04
N ALA A 92 0.93 7.59 -7.04
CA ALA A 92 1.53 8.32 -8.14
C ALA A 92 3.02 7.96 -8.33
N SER A 93 3.74 7.71 -7.24
CA SER A 93 5.15 7.31 -7.33
C SER A 93 5.32 5.94 -7.98
N GLU A 94 4.31 5.09 -7.93
CA GLU A 94 4.34 3.73 -8.45
C GLU A 94 3.67 3.62 -9.83
N TYR A 95 2.54 4.28 -10.03
CA TYR A 95 1.70 4.12 -11.23
C TYR A 95 1.55 5.39 -12.07
N GLY A 96 2.04 6.54 -11.61
CA GLY A 96 1.86 7.84 -12.24
C GLY A 96 0.65 8.60 -11.69
N GLN A 97 0.66 9.92 -11.89
CA GLN A 97 -0.32 10.83 -11.29
C GLN A 97 -1.75 10.56 -11.75
N GLU A 98 -1.94 10.37 -13.05
CA GLU A 98 -3.27 10.16 -13.63
C GLU A 98 -3.96 8.91 -13.08
N LYS A 99 -3.24 7.79 -13.06
CA LYS A 99 -3.76 6.51 -12.55
C LYS A 99 -4.01 6.57 -11.05
N ALA A 100 -3.15 7.26 -10.31
CA ALA A 100 -3.30 7.46 -8.87
C ALA A 100 -4.57 8.24 -8.56
N GLU A 101 -4.80 9.34 -9.26
CA GLU A 101 -6.01 10.16 -9.09
C GLU A 101 -7.28 9.38 -9.44
N GLU A 102 -7.24 8.59 -10.50
CA GLU A 102 -8.36 7.74 -10.90
C GLU A 102 -8.69 6.70 -9.83
N MET A 103 -7.67 6.04 -9.28
CA MET A 103 -7.85 5.05 -8.22
C MET A 103 -8.44 5.67 -6.95
N VAL A 104 -7.93 6.82 -6.54
CA VAL A 104 -8.43 7.52 -5.35
C VAL A 104 -9.86 8.04 -5.58
N ALA A 105 -10.18 8.50 -6.79
CA ALA A 105 -11.53 8.90 -7.13
C ALA A 105 -12.53 7.73 -7.02
N ARG A 106 -12.12 6.52 -7.41
CA ARG A 106 -12.97 5.33 -7.34
C ARG A 106 -13.07 4.73 -5.93
N CYS A 107 -11.97 4.71 -5.20
CA CYS A 107 -11.87 3.97 -3.93
C CYS A 107 -11.78 4.86 -2.68
N GLY A 108 -11.65 6.17 -2.86
CA GLY A 108 -11.41 7.10 -1.75
C GLY A 108 -12.62 7.36 -0.85
N ASP A 109 -13.83 7.04 -1.31
CA ASP A 109 -15.06 7.19 -0.53
C ASP A 109 -15.49 5.85 0.06
N ASN A 110 -14.60 5.26 0.85
CA ASN A 110 -14.85 3.98 1.49
C ASN A 110 -15.85 4.11 2.64
N ALA A 111 -16.92 3.36 2.58
CA ALA A 111 -17.96 3.35 3.61
C ALA A 111 -17.88 2.06 4.44
N GLY A 112 -18.40 2.10 5.66
CA GLY A 112 -18.47 0.94 6.53
C GLY A 112 -18.83 1.33 7.95
N PRO A 113 -19.29 0.38 8.78
CA PRO A 113 -19.75 0.65 10.14
C PRO A 113 -18.63 1.04 11.11
N ASP A 114 -17.38 0.67 10.82
CA ASP A 114 -16.23 0.97 11.67
C ASP A 114 -14.94 1.05 10.84
N ALA A 115 -13.85 1.40 11.51
CA ALA A 115 -12.55 1.60 10.86
C ALA A 115 -12.03 0.34 10.15
N CYS A 116 -12.17 -0.83 10.74
CA CYS A 116 -11.71 -2.09 10.16
C CYS A 116 -12.46 -2.40 8.85
N GLU A 117 -13.77 -2.24 8.84
CA GLU A 117 -14.57 -2.47 7.65
C GLU A 117 -14.30 -1.44 6.56
N ARG A 118 -14.13 -0.17 6.91
CA ARG A 118 -13.80 0.87 5.95
C ARG A 118 -12.47 0.61 5.26
N SER A 119 -11.45 0.27 6.02
CA SER A 119 -10.11 -0.05 5.49
C SER A 119 -10.14 -1.30 4.63
N PHE A 120 -10.88 -2.32 5.04
CA PHE A 120 -11.02 -3.55 4.26
C PHE A 120 -11.70 -3.28 2.91
N ARG A 121 -12.72 -2.45 2.89
CA ARG A 121 -13.38 -2.05 1.63
C ARG A 121 -12.45 -1.26 0.71
N LEU A 122 -11.56 -0.45 1.26
CA LEU A 122 -10.52 0.20 0.46
C LEU A 122 -9.62 -0.84 -0.21
N LEU A 123 -9.20 -1.87 0.53
CA LEU A 123 -8.41 -2.95 -0.01
C LEU A 123 -9.14 -3.69 -1.14
N GLU A 124 -10.40 -4.06 -0.92
CA GLU A 124 -11.21 -4.73 -1.93
C GLU A 124 -11.33 -3.91 -3.21
N CYS A 125 -11.61 -2.62 -3.07
CA CYS A 125 -11.70 -1.69 -4.21
C CYS A 125 -10.37 -1.61 -4.96
N TYR A 126 -9.26 -1.50 -4.25
CA TYR A 126 -7.92 -1.48 -4.83
C TYR A 126 -7.65 -2.77 -5.62
N LEU A 127 -7.94 -3.93 -5.04
CA LEU A 127 -7.70 -5.22 -5.70
C LEU A 127 -8.56 -5.40 -6.96
N GLU A 128 -9.81 -4.96 -6.93
CA GLU A 128 -10.71 -4.99 -8.09
C GLU A 128 -10.23 -4.10 -9.23
N ASN A 129 -9.58 -2.97 -8.90
CA ASN A 129 -9.17 -1.96 -9.88
C ASN A 129 -7.67 -2.00 -10.22
N ARG A 130 -6.86 -2.83 -9.55
CA ARG A 130 -5.40 -2.83 -9.76
C ARG A 130 -5.00 -3.24 -11.18
N ALA A 131 -5.82 -4.05 -11.86
CA ALA A 131 -5.57 -4.43 -13.24
C ALA A 131 -5.55 -3.23 -14.18
N THR A 132 -6.40 -2.23 -13.91
CA THR A 132 -6.42 -0.95 -14.64
C THR A 132 -5.17 -0.12 -14.40
N LEU A 133 -4.52 -0.28 -13.26
CA LEU A 133 -3.27 0.41 -12.94
C LEU A 133 -2.07 -0.15 -13.71
N MET A 134 -2.13 -1.42 -14.07
CA MET A 134 -1.02 -2.12 -14.74
C MET A 134 -0.98 -1.88 -16.25
N PHE A 135 -2.05 -1.39 -16.85
CA PHE A 135 -2.17 -1.09 -18.27
C PHE A 135 -2.43 0.42 -18.49
#